data_2bb3ef4fb2a63c511d98d04eec07dbd3
#
_entry.id   2bb3ef4fb2a63c511d98d04eec07dbd3
#
_cell.length_a   1.000
_cell.length_b   1.000
_cell.length_c   1.000
_cell.angle_alpha   90.00
_cell.angle_beta   90.00
_cell.angle_gamma   90.00
#
_symmetry.space_group_name_H-M   'P 1'
#
loop_
_entity.id
_entity.type
_entity.pdbx_description
1 polymer ?
#
loop_
_entity_poly.entity_id
_entity_poly.type
_entity_poly.pdbx_seq_one_letter_code
_entity_poly.pdbx_strand_id
1 'polypeptide(L)'
;MAGNGRYGAEGYVCSCDYPFKHFDLGGCGATVEEAKNDCFTFYNTMKEEYPDEQFPELEVSWVYDFPSFFNHFDFLNVTKVAKYAKMSPSNFRHYAVGSKSMSQRQFSKVKQAFSRMADELQACTLTM
;
A
#
# COMPACT_ATOMS: atom_id res chain seq x y z
N MET A 1 11.48 6.67 -6.08
CA MET A 1 10.09 6.72 -6.56
C MET A 1 9.22 5.86 -5.67
N ALA A 2 8.12 6.38 -5.21
CA ALA A 2 7.16 5.64 -4.37
C ALA A 2 5.89 5.36 -5.17
N GLY A 3 5.33 4.16 -5.03
CA GLY A 3 4.04 3.79 -5.60
C GLY A 3 3.00 3.65 -4.50
N ASN A 4 1.80 4.13 -4.74
CA ASN A 4 0.67 4.01 -3.83
C ASN A 4 -0.29 2.96 -4.34
N GLY A 5 -0.63 1.97 -3.50
CA GLY A 5 -1.70 1.01 -3.77
C GLY A 5 -3.02 1.53 -3.21
N ARG A 6 -4.06 1.48 -4.02
CA ARG A 6 -5.41 1.90 -3.63
C ARG A 6 -6.41 0.86 -4.09
N TYR A 7 -7.29 0.44 -3.16
CA TYR A 7 -8.37 -0.48 -3.47
C TYR A 7 -9.67 0.30 -3.75
N GLY A 8 -10.39 -0.14 -4.78
CA GLY A 8 -11.70 0.40 -5.13
C GLY A 8 -12.61 -0.70 -5.68
N ALA A 9 -13.80 -0.32 -6.16
CA ALA A 9 -14.79 -1.27 -6.69
C ALA A 9 -14.27 -2.11 -7.87
N GLU A 10 -13.28 -1.59 -8.62
CA GLU A 10 -12.70 -2.25 -9.79
C GLU A 10 -11.34 -2.90 -9.51
N GLY A 11 -10.93 -3.01 -8.23
CA GLY A 11 -9.67 -3.58 -7.81
C GLY A 11 -8.67 -2.53 -7.32
N TYR A 12 -7.38 -2.74 -7.59
CA TYR A 12 -6.31 -1.88 -7.12
C TYR A 12 -5.84 -0.92 -8.21
N VAL A 13 -5.52 0.31 -7.80
CA VAL A 13 -4.92 1.33 -8.65
C VAL A 13 -3.60 1.76 -8.04
N CYS A 14 -2.55 1.80 -8.84
CA CYS A 14 -1.25 2.36 -8.46
C CYS A 14 -1.05 3.72 -9.09
N SER A 15 -0.40 4.62 -8.38
CA SER A 15 0.07 5.88 -8.91
C SER A 15 1.47 6.18 -8.44
N CYS A 16 2.18 7.06 -9.15
CA CYS A 16 3.55 7.42 -8.85
C CYS A 16 3.66 8.93 -8.71
N ASP A 17 4.44 9.38 -7.74
CA ASP A 17 4.63 10.81 -7.47
C ASP A 17 5.74 11.46 -8.31
N TYR A 18 6.51 10.68 -9.07
CA TYR A 18 7.58 11.24 -9.88
C TYR A 18 7.00 12.13 -10.99
N PRO A 19 7.54 13.35 -11.16
CA PRO A 19 6.99 14.32 -12.11
C PRO A 19 7.51 14.09 -13.53
N PHE A 20 6.99 13.08 -14.22
CA PHE A 20 7.29 12.89 -15.64
C PHE A 20 6.69 14.03 -16.47
N LYS A 21 7.39 14.42 -17.52
CA LYS A 21 7.03 15.58 -18.34
C LYS A 21 5.82 15.31 -19.24
N HIS A 22 5.69 14.10 -19.79
CA HIS A 22 4.72 13.78 -20.81
C HIS A 22 3.56 12.91 -20.36
N PHE A 23 3.62 12.34 -19.14
CA PHE A 23 2.61 11.40 -18.66
C PHE A 23 2.63 11.30 -17.14
N ASP A 24 1.58 10.72 -16.59
CA ASP A 24 1.52 10.29 -15.18
C ASP A 24 1.64 8.78 -15.15
N LEU A 25 2.57 8.27 -14.33
CA LEU A 25 2.80 6.83 -14.22
C LEU A 25 1.76 6.21 -13.29
N GLY A 26 1.10 5.17 -13.76
CA GLY A 26 0.14 4.44 -12.97
C GLY A 26 -0.17 3.07 -13.56
N GLY A 27 -0.99 2.31 -12.86
CA GLY A 27 -1.44 1.01 -13.29
C GLY A 27 -2.62 0.55 -12.46
N CYS A 28 -3.31 -0.48 -12.94
CA CYS A 28 -4.45 -1.07 -12.24
C CYS A 28 -4.50 -2.58 -12.45
N GLY A 29 -5.22 -3.26 -11.57
CA GLY A 29 -5.42 -4.70 -11.66
C GLY A 29 -6.35 -5.19 -10.56
N ALA A 30 -6.83 -6.41 -10.73
CA ALA A 30 -7.68 -7.07 -9.74
C ALA A 30 -6.90 -7.43 -8.46
N THR A 31 -5.59 -7.59 -8.57
CA THR A 31 -4.68 -7.85 -7.46
C THR A 31 -3.60 -6.78 -7.39
N VAL A 32 -2.94 -6.67 -6.24
CA VAL A 32 -1.79 -5.77 -6.07
C VAL A 32 -0.68 -6.12 -7.06
N GLU A 33 -0.41 -7.40 -7.26
CA GLU A 33 0.61 -7.89 -8.19
C GLU A 33 0.31 -7.44 -9.62
N GLU A 34 -0.93 -7.61 -10.08
CA GLU A 34 -1.37 -7.17 -11.40
C GLU A 34 -1.26 -5.65 -11.57
N ALA A 35 -1.63 -4.88 -10.56
CA ALA A 35 -1.53 -3.43 -10.59
C ALA A 35 -0.07 -2.97 -10.69
N LYS A 36 0.83 -3.59 -9.95
CA LYS A 36 2.28 -3.33 -10.01
C LYS A 36 2.85 -3.67 -11.39
N ASN A 37 2.49 -4.83 -11.92
CA ASN A 37 2.95 -5.28 -13.24
C ASN A 37 2.45 -4.35 -14.35
N ASP A 38 1.20 -3.92 -14.26
CA ASP A 38 0.63 -2.96 -15.21
C ASP A 38 1.40 -1.63 -15.17
N CYS A 39 1.73 -1.15 -13.99
CA CYS A 39 2.53 0.06 -13.82
C CYS A 39 3.91 -0.08 -14.47
N PHE A 40 4.61 -1.18 -14.26
CA PHE A 40 5.93 -1.42 -14.87
C PHE A 40 5.85 -1.58 -16.39
N THR A 41 4.83 -2.25 -16.90
CA THR A 41 4.58 -2.37 -18.33
C THR A 41 4.37 -1.00 -18.98
N PHE A 42 3.54 -0.17 -18.35
CA PHE A 42 3.31 1.20 -18.81
C PHE A 42 4.60 2.03 -18.79
N TYR A 43 5.40 1.91 -17.74
CA TYR A 43 6.70 2.59 -17.63
C TYR A 43 7.62 2.23 -18.80
N ASN A 44 7.72 0.96 -19.11
CA ASN A 44 8.56 0.47 -20.22
C ASN A 44 8.04 0.96 -21.57
N THR A 45 6.72 0.98 -21.76
CA THR A 45 6.09 1.52 -22.97
C THR A 45 6.43 3.01 -23.15
N MET A 46 6.35 3.78 -22.09
CA MET A 46 6.65 5.21 -22.12
C MET A 46 8.13 5.48 -22.40
N LYS A 47 9.03 4.61 -21.95
CA LYS A 47 10.47 4.70 -22.31
C LYS A 47 10.67 4.64 -23.81
N GLU A 48 9.91 3.81 -24.49
CA GLU A 48 10.00 3.66 -25.96
C GLU A 48 9.35 4.84 -26.69
N GLU A 49 8.21 5.32 -26.17
CA GLU A 49 7.45 6.42 -26.80
C GLU A 49 8.08 7.79 -26.61
N TYR A 50 8.75 8.01 -25.50
CA TYR A 50 9.35 9.29 -25.13
C TYR A 50 10.85 9.13 -24.86
N PRO A 51 11.68 8.88 -25.90
CA PRO A 51 13.10 8.66 -25.70
C PRO A 51 13.87 9.88 -25.20
N ASP A 52 13.31 11.07 -25.30
CA ASP A 52 13.85 12.33 -24.78
C ASP A 52 13.44 12.63 -23.33
N GLU A 53 12.52 11.85 -22.76
CA GLU A 53 12.13 11.94 -21.36
C GLU A 53 13.24 11.39 -20.46
N GLN A 54 13.42 12.01 -19.30
CA GLN A 54 14.31 11.46 -18.27
C GLN A 54 13.62 10.36 -17.50
N PHE A 55 14.19 9.16 -17.58
CA PHE A 55 13.73 8.00 -16.80
C PHE A 55 14.79 7.70 -15.75
N PRO A 56 14.52 8.01 -14.48
CA PRO A 56 15.50 7.72 -13.42
C PRO A 56 15.63 6.22 -13.21
N GLU A 57 16.77 5.80 -12.67
CA GLU A 57 16.91 4.44 -12.14
C GLU A 57 15.90 4.27 -11.01
N LEU A 58 15.06 3.22 -11.11
CA LEU A 58 13.94 3.04 -10.21
C LEU A 58 14.37 2.41 -8.89
N GLU A 59 14.32 3.17 -7.81
CA GLU A 59 14.13 2.64 -6.47
C GLU A 59 12.65 2.79 -6.13
N VAL A 60 11.92 1.68 -6.06
CA VAL A 60 10.49 1.70 -5.84
C VAL A 60 10.20 1.20 -4.43
N SER A 61 9.55 2.04 -3.63
CA SER A 61 8.89 1.60 -2.41
C SER A 61 7.38 1.74 -2.60
N TRP A 62 6.64 0.75 -2.09
CA TRP A 62 5.19 0.73 -2.25
C TRP A 62 4.52 1.19 -0.97
N VAL A 63 3.64 2.17 -1.11
CA VAL A 63 2.87 2.72 0.00
C VAL A 63 1.41 2.37 -0.24
N TYR A 64 0.78 1.75 0.75
CA TYR A 64 -0.63 1.37 0.69
C TYR A 64 -1.47 2.39 1.44
N ASP A 65 -2.63 2.77 0.88
CA ASP A 65 -3.64 3.38 1.71
C ASP A 65 -4.24 2.32 2.64
N PHE A 66 -4.92 2.76 3.68
CA PHE A 66 -5.35 1.86 4.75
C PHE A 66 -6.35 0.79 4.28
N PRO A 67 -7.38 1.14 3.47
CA PRO A 67 -8.28 0.12 2.94
C PRO A 67 -7.59 -0.88 2.01
N SER A 68 -6.68 -0.44 1.16
CA SER A 68 -5.92 -1.33 0.27
C SER A 68 -5.06 -2.30 1.07
N PHE A 69 -4.42 -1.82 2.13
CA PHE A 69 -3.62 -2.65 3.02
C PHE A 69 -4.44 -3.78 3.63
N PHE A 70 -5.59 -3.48 4.24
CA PHE A 70 -6.41 -4.49 4.88
C PHE A 70 -7.14 -5.40 3.89
N ASN A 71 -7.38 -4.94 2.68
CA ASN A 71 -7.92 -5.82 1.64
C ASN A 71 -6.87 -6.78 1.10
N HIS A 72 -5.65 -6.31 0.93
CA HIS A 72 -4.54 -7.15 0.46
C HIS A 72 -4.08 -8.15 1.52
N PHE A 73 -3.94 -7.71 2.77
CA PHE A 73 -3.58 -8.55 3.91
C PHE A 73 -4.84 -8.99 4.66
N ASP A 74 -5.75 -9.64 3.96
CA ASP A 74 -7.09 -10.00 4.45
C ASP A 74 -7.09 -11.09 5.52
N PHE A 75 -5.95 -11.76 5.73
CA PHE A 75 -5.77 -12.70 6.85
C PHE A 75 -5.61 -11.98 8.19
N LEU A 76 -5.42 -10.66 8.21
CA LEU A 76 -5.35 -9.88 9.45
C LEU A 76 -6.76 -9.62 9.98
N ASN A 77 -7.00 -10.00 11.25
CA ASN A 77 -8.26 -9.69 11.92
C ASN A 77 -8.26 -8.23 12.38
N VAL A 78 -9.06 -7.40 11.74
CA VAL A 78 -9.10 -5.94 11.98
C VAL A 78 -9.40 -5.62 13.45
N THR A 79 -10.35 -6.33 14.07
CA THR A 79 -10.70 -6.11 15.48
C THR A 79 -9.55 -6.44 16.42
N LYS A 80 -8.84 -7.55 16.18
CA LYS A 80 -7.69 -7.95 16.99
C LYS A 80 -6.50 -7.04 16.79
N VAL A 81 -6.28 -6.58 15.55
CA VAL A 81 -5.23 -5.60 15.26
C VAL A 81 -5.50 -4.29 16.02
N ALA A 82 -6.76 -3.83 16.03
CA ALA A 82 -7.14 -2.63 16.77
C ALA A 82 -6.83 -2.76 18.27
N LYS A 83 -7.20 -3.90 18.85
CA LYS A 83 -6.91 -4.19 20.28
C LYS A 83 -5.42 -4.23 20.55
N TYR A 84 -4.65 -4.84 19.68
CA TYR A 84 -3.19 -4.89 19.78
C TYR A 84 -2.59 -3.47 19.75
N ALA A 85 -3.10 -2.61 18.89
CA ALA A 85 -2.69 -1.22 18.77
C ALA A 85 -3.26 -0.30 19.87
N LYS A 86 -4.08 -0.86 20.78
CA LYS A 86 -4.78 -0.12 21.86
C LYS A 86 -5.68 0.99 21.30
N MET A 87 -6.41 0.67 20.25
CA MET A 87 -7.36 1.58 19.60
C MET A 87 -8.77 1.01 19.67
N SER A 88 -9.77 1.89 19.58
CA SER A 88 -11.17 1.47 19.52
C SER A 88 -11.42 0.59 18.31
N PRO A 89 -11.89 -0.65 18.46
CA PRO A 89 -12.20 -1.52 17.32
C PRO A 89 -13.24 -0.93 16.36
N SER A 90 -14.23 -0.21 16.89
CA SER A 90 -15.25 0.44 16.08
C SER A 90 -14.66 1.51 15.16
N ASN A 91 -13.85 2.42 15.71
CA ASN A 91 -13.16 3.44 14.92
C ASN A 91 -12.17 2.80 13.93
N PHE A 92 -11.44 1.80 14.38
CA PHE A 92 -10.46 1.12 13.53
C PHE A 92 -11.13 0.48 12.30
N ARG A 93 -12.30 -0.13 12.46
CA ARG A 93 -13.06 -0.67 11.32
C ARG A 93 -13.44 0.42 10.32
N HIS A 94 -13.81 1.62 10.79
CA HIS A 94 -14.07 2.75 9.90
C HIS A 94 -12.83 3.19 9.13
N TYR A 95 -11.66 3.17 9.76
CA TYR A 95 -10.38 3.44 9.08
C TYR A 95 -10.07 2.37 8.03
N ALA A 96 -10.28 1.11 8.37
CA ALA A 96 -9.99 -0.02 7.49
C ALA A 96 -10.87 -0.04 6.22
N VAL A 97 -12.09 0.45 6.29
CA VAL A 97 -12.97 0.55 5.10
C VAL A 97 -12.91 1.92 4.41
N GLY A 98 -12.17 2.86 4.99
CA GLY A 98 -11.99 4.18 4.39
C GLY A 98 -13.10 5.18 4.67
N SER A 99 -14.07 4.87 5.57
CA SER A 99 -15.15 5.79 5.92
C SER A 99 -14.73 6.88 6.90
N LYS A 100 -13.56 6.75 7.50
CA LYS A 100 -12.94 7.74 8.39
C LYS A 100 -11.46 7.86 8.10
N SER A 101 -10.90 9.06 8.24
CA SER A 101 -9.47 9.31 8.14
C SER A 101 -8.83 9.31 9.53
N MET A 102 -7.62 8.77 9.64
CA MET A 102 -6.83 8.80 10.87
C MET A 102 -6.05 10.10 11.01
N SER A 103 -5.88 10.56 12.25
CA SER A 103 -4.90 11.58 12.57
C SER A 103 -3.48 11.01 12.43
N GLN A 104 -2.48 11.89 12.31
CA GLN A 104 -1.06 11.49 12.29
C GLN A 104 -0.66 10.72 13.55
N ARG A 105 -1.19 11.13 14.69
CA ARG A 105 -0.93 10.46 15.97
C ARG A 105 -1.43 9.01 15.97
N GLN A 106 -2.65 8.79 15.49
CA GLN A 106 -3.25 7.46 15.39
C GLN A 106 -2.52 6.60 14.37
N PHE A 107 -2.17 7.17 13.23
CA PHE A 107 -1.39 6.49 12.20
C PHE A 107 -0.03 6.04 12.72
N SER A 108 0.65 6.88 13.49
CA SER A 108 1.92 6.52 14.15
C SER A 108 1.75 5.35 15.11
N LYS A 109 0.66 5.30 15.87
CA LYS A 109 0.34 4.16 16.76
C LYS A 109 0.18 2.86 15.99
N VAL A 110 -0.51 2.90 14.87
CA VAL A 110 -0.71 1.73 14.00
C VAL A 110 0.62 1.24 13.43
N LYS A 111 1.44 2.15 12.92
CA LYS A 111 2.77 1.82 12.38
C LYS A 111 3.67 1.18 13.44
N GLN A 112 3.68 1.71 14.66
CA GLN A 112 4.42 1.13 15.78
C GLN A 112 3.89 -0.26 16.15
N ALA A 113 2.57 -0.45 16.13
CA ALA A 113 1.97 -1.75 16.40
C ALA A 113 2.38 -2.79 15.35
N PHE A 114 2.36 -2.44 14.08
CA PHE A 114 2.80 -3.32 13.00
C PHE A 114 4.29 -3.66 13.10
N SER A 115 5.13 -2.70 13.46
CA SER A 115 6.55 -2.93 13.68
C SER A 115 6.78 -3.94 14.81
N ARG A 116 6.06 -3.80 15.93
CA ARG A 116 6.12 -4.77 17.04
C ARG A 116 5.62 -6.15 16.65
N MET A 117 4.51 -6.23 15.90
CA MET A 117 4.00 -7.51 15.39
C MET A 117 5.04 -8.22 14.52
N ALA A 118 5.68 -7.49 13.62
CA ALA A 118 6.70 -8.04 12.75
C ALA A 118 7.88 -8.57 13.57
N ASP A 119 8.35 -7.82 14.55
CA ASP A 119 9.44 -8.22 15.44
C ASP A 119 9.09 -9.47 16.24
N GLU A 120 7.89 -9.52 16.80
CA GLU A 120 7.41 -10.67 17.56
C GLU A 120 7.31 -11.93 16.69
N LEU A 121 6.79 -11.79 15.48
CA LEU A 121 6.68 -12.92 14.55
C LEU A 121 8.04 -13.44 14.12
N GLN A 122 9.01 -12.55 13.87
CA GLN A 122 10.37 -12.93 13.49
C GLN A 122 11.12 -13.60 14.65
N ALA A 123 10.83 -13.19 15.89
CA ALA A 123 11.48 -13.75 17.07
C ALA A 123 10.92 -15.11 17.47
N CYS A 124 9.72 -15.46 16.99
CA CYS A 124 9.10 -16.75 17.32
C CYS A 124 9.72 -17.91 16.56
N THR A 125 9.94 -19.00 17.25
CA THR A 125 10.34 -20.28 16.65
C THR A 125 9.18 -21.26 16.80
N LEU A 126 8.73 -21.77 15.66
CA LEU A 126 7.67 -22.77 15.65
C LEU A 126 8.26 -24.17 15.80
N THR A 127 7.55 -25.01 16.54
CA THR A 127 7.88 -26.43 16.68
C THR A 127 6.61 -27.26 16.46
N MET A 128 6.78 -28.47 15.94
CA MET A 128 5.69 -29.43 15.78
C MET A 128 5.53 -30.30 17.02
#